data_84aa98492a5846b9ba890a50abc86182
#
_entry.id   84aa98492a5846b9ba890a50abc86182
#
_cell.length_a   1.000
_cell.length_b   1.000
_cell.length_c   1.000
_cell.angle_alpha   90.00
_cell.angle_beta   90.00
_cell.angle_gamma   90.00
#
_symmetry.space_group_name_H-M   'P 1'
#
loop_
_entity.id
_entity.type
_entity.pdbx_description
1 polymer ?
#
loop_
_entity_poly.entity_id
_entity_poly.type
_entity_poly.pdbx_seq_one_letter_code
_entity_poly.pdbx_strand_id
1 'polypeptide(L)'
;MLLSTEFYDLFSAYDYILIYQLDAYVFRNELDEWVAKDYDYIGAPWIIKRGLSYYLFGGWMQALHRKLHPIGEGENMVHAHLAFSVGNGGLSLRRVAKMREMAEQFADEISRLRFGEERRAAEDVFFSLVAGRRCGLKKPGWREALAFAWESKPDYCMHTIGKLPFGCHAWSLPRYKSFWKQYIK
;
A
#
# COMPACT_ATOMS: atom_id res chain seq x y z
N MET A 1 -7.84 3.10 14.68
CA MET A 1 -8.38 4.30 14.01
C MET A 1 -8.60 4.03 12.53
N LEU A 2 -7.59 3.84 11.67
CA LEU A 2 -7.77 3.61 10.22
C LEU A 2 -8.54 2.33 9.83
N LEU A 3 -8.77 1.41 10.75
CA LEU A 3 -9.55 0.18 10.56
C LEU A 3 -11.02 0.33 11.04
N SER A 4 -11.50 1.53 11.33
CA SER A 4 -12.85 1.70 11.85
C SER A 4 -13.74 2.50 10.92
N THR A 5 -15.04 2.21 10.93
CA THR A 5 -16.07 2.94 10.17
C THR A 5 -16.13 4.40 10.58
N GLU A 6 -16.02 4.67 11.89
CA GLU A 6 -16.09 6.02 12.45
C GLU A 6 -14.99 6.93 11.87
N PHE A 7 -13.82 6.38 11.56
CA PHE A 7 -12.78 7.16 10.91
C PHE A 7 -13.21 7.62 9.51
N TYR A 8 -13.78 6.74 8.70
CA TYR A 8 -14.22 7.09 7.35
C TYR A 8 -15.52 7.90 7.33
N ASP A 9 -16.36 7.76 8.34
CA ASP A 9 -17.56 8.59 8.51
C ASP A 9 -17.20 10.08 8.68
N LEU A 10 -16.07 10.41 9.30
CA LEU A 10 -15.57 11.78 9.40
C LEU A 10 -15.29 12.43 8.03
N PHE A 11 -15.05 11.61 7.02
CA PHE A 11 -14.73 12.05 5.67
C PHE A 11 -15.84 11.72 4.65
N SER A 12 -17.05 11.43 5.12
CA SER A 12 -18.18 11.02 4.26
C SER A 12 -18.58 12.04 3.19
N ALA A 13 -18.21 13.32 3.37
CA ALA A 13 -18.41 14.38 2.39
C ALA A 13 -17.40 14.36 1.22
N TYR A 14 -16.39 13.49 1.26
CA TYR A 14 -15.33 13.39 0.27
C TYR A 14 -15.33 12.05 -0.42
N ASP A 15 -15.04 12.02 -1.72
CA ASP A 15 -14.88 10.75 -2.46
C ASP A 15 -13.58 10.04 -2.09
N TYR A 16 -12.51 10.82 -1.86
CA TYR A 16 -11.17 10.32 -1.54
C TYR A 16 -10.54 11.04 -0.36
N ILE A 17 -9.67 10.33 0.33
CA ILE A 17 -8.72 10.88 1.30
C ILE A 17 -7.29 10.50 0.92
N LEU A 18 -6.37 11.43 1.12
CA LEU A 18 -4.94 11.15 1.06
C LEU A 18 -4.41 10.97 2.48
N ILE A 19 -4.00 9.76 2.82
CA ILE A 19 -3.22 9.52 4.04
C ILE A 19 -1.80 9.99 3.80
N TYR A 20 -1.32 10.89 4.65
CA TYR A 20 -0.01 11.51 4.57
C TYR A 20 0.64 11.48 5.95
N GLN A 21 1.54 10.52 6.19
CA GLN A 21 2.27 10.42 7.46
C GLN A 21 3.40 11.45 7.53
N LEU A 22 3.90 11.75 8.74
CA LEU A 22 4.89 12.79 8.99
C LEU A 22 6.20 12.62 8.21
N ASP A 23 6.55 11.40 7.84
CA ASP A 23 7.71 11.04 7.04
C ASP A 23 7.35 10.70 5.59
N ALA A 24 6.21 11.19 5.11
CA ALA A 24 5.87 11.24 3.71
C ALA A 24 6.35 12.56 3.07
N TYR A 25 6.48 12.58 1.75
CA TYR A 25 6.78 13.77 0.97
C TYR A 25 6.15 13.67 -0.42
N VAL A 26 5.54 14.77 -0.89
CA VAL A 26 4.94 14.87 -2.23
C VAL A 26 5.82 15.77 -3.09
N PHE A 27 6.21 15.29 -4.28
CA PHE A 27 7.11 16.00 -5.20
C PHE A 27 6.39 16.85 -6.23
N ARG A 28 5.13 16.51 -6.55
CA ARG A 28 4.38 17.11 -7.67
C ARG A 28 2.91 17.30 -7.35
N ASN A 29 2.30 18.29 -7.98
CA ASN A 29 0.86 18.51 -7.88
C ASN A 29 0.12 17.67 -8.94
N GLU A 30 -0.01 16.37 -8.68
CA GLU A 30 -0.64 15.38 -9.59
C GLU A 30 -1.81 14.63 -8.89
N LEU A 31 -2.33 15.15 -7.77
CA LEU A 31 -3.35 14.44 -6.99
C LEU A 31 -4.62 14.18 -7.79
N ASP A 32 -5.09 15.17 -8.55
CA ASP A 32 -6.28 15.05 -9.37
C ASP A 32 -6.14 13.99 -10.47
N GLU A 33 -4.93 13.85 -11.04
CA GLU A 33 -4.62 12.79 -12.01
C GLU A 33 -4.74 11.40 -11.40
N TRP A 34 -4.32 11.25 -10.12
CA TRP A 34 -4.44 9.99 -9.39
C TRP A 34 -5.87 9.68 -8.98
N VAL A 35 -6.66 10.70 -8.61
CA VAL A 35 -8.11 10.56 -8.35
C VAL A 35 -8.84 10.13 -9.64
N ALA A 36 -8.52 10.75 -10.78
CA ALA A 36 -9.14 10.42 -12.07
C ALA A 36 -8.91 8.98 -12.55
N LYS A 37 -7.91 8.26 -12.01
CA LYS A 37 -7.67 6.83 -12.30
C LYS A 37 -8.68 5.90 -11.65
N ASP A 38 -9.49 6.42 -10.75
CA ASP A 38 -10.63 5.71 -10.15
C ASP A 38 -10.25 4.40 -9.44
N TYR A 39 -9.09 4.37 -8.75
CA TYR A 39 -8.71 3.28 -7.87
C TYR A 39 -9.38 3.42 -6.50
N ASP A 40 -9.73 2.30 -5.87
CA ASP A 40 -10.24 2.32 -4.49
C ASP A 40 -9.12 2.54 -3.47
N TYR A 41 -7.92 2.06 -3.81
CA TYR A 41 -6.73 2.19 -2.97
C TYR A 41 -5.48 2.24 -3.83
N ILE A 42 -4.62 3.23 -3.60
CA ILE A 42 -3.26 3.26 -4.11
C ILE A 42 -2.29 3.71 -3.02
N GLY A 43 -1.17 3.02 -2.92
CA GLY A 43 -0.03 3.33 -2.05
C GLY A 43 1.23 2.75 -2.65
N ALA A 44 2.37 2.90 -1.98
CA ALA A 44 3.63 2.33 -2.45
C ALA A 44 3.54 0.79 -2.54
N PRO A 45 4.13 0.17 -3.56
CA PRO A 45 4.28 -1.27 -3.59
C PRO A 45 5.39 -1.72 -2.64
N TRP A 46 5.22 -2.88 -2.01
CA TRP A 46 6.27 -3.49 -1.18
C TRP A 46 7.35 -4.13 -2.05
N ILE A 47 8.45 -3.43 -2.23
CA ILE A 47 9.62 -3.92 -2.97
C ILE A 47 10.53 -4.70 -2.03
N ILE A 48 10.45 -6.02 -2.08
CA ILE A 48 11.24 -6.93 -1.24
C ILE A 48 12.43 -7.45 -2.03
N LYS A 49 13.65 -7.25 -1.50
CA LYS A 49 14.89 -7.71 -2.15
C LYS A 49 15.03 -9.23 -2.02
N ARG A 50 15.01 -9.93 -3.15
CA ARG A 50 15.51 -11.30 -3.31
C ARG A 50 16.38 -11.34 -4.58
N GLY A 51 17.10 -12.43 -4.86
CA GLY A 51 18.07 -12.53 -5.97
C GLY A 51 17.57 -12.04 -7.34
N LEU A 52 18.47 -11.90 -8.29
CA LEU A 52 18.23 -11.30 -9.62
C LEU A 52 17.04 -11.94 -10.37
N SER A 53 16.87 -13.26 -10.29
CA SER A 53 15.74 -13.99 -10.86
C SER A 53 14.39 -13.52 -10.32
N TYR A 54 14.36 -13.09 -9.07
CA TYR A 54 13.15 -12.57 -8.44
C TYR A 54 12.71 -11.22 -9.03
N TYR A 55 13.64 -10.38 -9.44
CA TYR A 55 13.34 -9.12 -10.13
C TYR A 55 12.91 -9.32 -11.58
N LEU A 56 13.50 -10.27 -12.28
CA LEU A 56 13.18 -10.57 -13.67
C LEU A 56 11.80 -11.23 -13.83
N PHE A 57 11.48 -12.18 -12.95
CA PHE A 57 10.27 -12.98 -13.04
C PHE A 57 9.32 -12.81 -11.85
N GLY A 58 9.73 -12.07 -10.81
CA GLY A 58 9.05 -12.02 -9.51
C GLY A 58 7.59 -11.57 -9.58
N GLY A 59 7.27 -10.61 -10.41
CA GLY A 59 5.89 -10.11 -10.52
C GLY A 59 4.90 -11.19 -10.99
N TRP A 60 5.28 -11.99 -11.99
CA TRP A 60 4.47 -13.09 -12.50
C TRP A 60 4.44 -14.29 -11.54
N MET A 61 5.60 -14.72 -11.04
CA MET A 61 5.69 -15.81 -10.07
C MET A 61 4.93 -15.50 -8.79
N GLN A 62 4.98 -14.25 -8.33
CA GLN A 62 4.23 -13.83 -7.14
C GLN A 62 2.73 -13.76 -7.39
N ALA A 63 2.29 -13.35 -8.57
CA ALA A 63 0.88 -13.38 -8.93
C ALA A 63 0.36 -14.84 -8.96
N LEU A 64 1.14 -15.75 -9.53
CA LEU A 64 0.83 -17.17 -9.55
C LEU A 64 0.82 -17.77 -8.14
N HIS A 65 1.86 -17.50 -7.33
CA HIS A 65 1.93 -17.97 -5.94
C HIS A 65 0.72 -17.50 -5.14
N ARG A 66 0.34 -16.21 -5.25
CA ARG A 66 -0.84 -15.68 -4.55
C ARG A 66 -2.16 -16.32 -4.99
N LYS A 67 -2.24 -16.73 -6.28
CA LYS A 67 -3.42 -17.42 -6.80
C LYS A 67 -3.52 -18.86 -6.28
N LEU A 68 -2.38 -19.54 -6.16
CA LEU A 68 -2.32 -20.93 -5.70
C LEU A 68 -2.36 -21.08 -4.17
N HIS A 69 -1.90 -20.05 -3.46
CA HIS A 69 -1.85 -20.00 -1.99
C HIS A 69 -2.58 -18.75 -1.50
N PRO A 70 -3.93 -18.74 -1.49
CA PRO A 70 -4.69 -17.65 -0.90
C PRO A 70 -4.39 -17.57 0.61
N ILE A 71 -4.40 -16.36 1.14
CA ILE A 71 -4.23 -16.13 2.58
C ILE A 71 -5.52 -16.61 3.27
N GLY A 72 -5.43 -17.67 4.07
CA GLY A 72 -6.51 -18.16 4.92
C GLY A 72 -6.74 -17.24 6.13
N GLU A 73 -7.90 -17.39 6.78
CA GLU A 73 -8.15 -16.74 8.07
C GLU A 73 -7.14 -17.25 9.11
N GLY A 74 -6.48 -16.32 9.81
CA GLY A 74 -5.50 -16.66 10.86
C GLY A 74 -4.11 -17.07 10.38
N GLU A 75 -3.85 -17.10 9.07
CA GLU A 75 -2.52 -17.45 8.56
C GLU A 75 -1.51 -16.28 8.66
N ASN A 76 -0.29 -16.62 9.05
CA ASN A 76 0.83 -15.69 9.06
C ASN A 76 1.15 -15.22 7.65
N MET A 77 1.11 -13.90 7.44
CA MET A 77 1.47 -13.30 6.18
C MET A 77 2.98 -13.46 5.93
N VAL A 78 3.33 -14.31 4.98
CA VAL A 78 4.73 -14.48 4.58
C VAL A 78 5.13 -13.36 3.61
N HIS A 79 6.42 -13.01 3.61
CA HIS A 79 7.00 -12.02 2.70
C HIS A 79 6.63 -12.19 1.23
N ALA A 80 6.32 -13.43 0.81
CA ALA A 80 5.86 -13.74 -0.54
C ALA A 80 4.53 -13.06 -0.90
N HIS A 81 3.61 -12.88 0.05
CA HIS A 81 2.33 -12.22 -0.18
C HIS A 81 2.47 -10.70 -0.33
N LEU A 82 3.42 -10.10 0.38
CA LEU A 82 3.71 -8.67 0.31
C LEU A 82 4.43 -8.28 -0.97
N ALA A 83 5.41 -9.10 -1.40
CA ALA A 83 6.31 -8.74 -2.48
C ALA A 83 5.57 -8.34 -3.78
N PHE A 84 5.88 -7.15 -4.30
CA PHE A 84 5.22 -6.54 -5.45
C PHE A 84 3.69 -6.37 -5.31
N SER A 85 3.17 -6.40 -4.09
CA SER A 85 1.79 -6.00 -3.82
C SER A 85 1.73 -4.51 -3.55
N VAL A 86 0.64 -3.88 -3.99
CA VAL A 86 0.38 -2.46 -3.74
C VAL A 86 -0.43 -2.33 -2.46
N GLY A 87 0.00 -1.45 -1.55
CA GLY A 87 -0.78 -1.26 -0.34
C GLY A 87 -0.13 -0.54 0.83
N ASN A 88 1.14 -0.08 0.75
CA ASN A 88 1.71 0.66 1.87
C ASN A 88 0.87 1.89 2.23
N GLY A 89 0.57 2.06 3.51
CA GLY A 89 -0.39 3.03 4.02
C GLY A 89 0.16 4.41 4.34
N GLY A 90 1.50 4.59 4.39
CA GLY A 90 2.12 5.82 4.87
C GLY A 90 1.94 7.03 3.95
N LEU A 91 1.90 6.80 2.63
CA LEU A 91 1.37 7.71 1.63
C LEU A 91 0.40 6.92 0.75
N SER A 92 -0.91 7.13 0.93
CA SER A 92 -1.92 6.38 0.19
C SER A 92 -3.17 7.19 -0.09
N LEU A 93 -3.70 7.04 -1.32
CA LEU A 93 -4.98 7.62 -1.73
C LEU A 93 -6.05 6.54 -1.63
N ARG A 94 -7.17 6.84 -0.99
CA ARG A 94 -8.22 5.88 -0.63
C ARG A 94 -9.60 6.42 -0.96
N ARG A 95 -10.44 5.61 -1.58
CA ARG A 95 -11.86 5.90 -1.77
C ARG A 95 -12.60 5.72 -0.44
N VAL A 96 -13.17 6.79 0.08
CA VAL A 96 -13.81 6.80 1.41
C VAL A 96 -14.91 5.75 1.52
N ALA A 97 -15.85 5.74 0.58
CA ALA A 97 -16.98 4.81 0.60
C ALA A 97 -16.53 3.34 0.60
N LYS A 98 -15.49 2.99 -0.21
CA LYS A 98 -14.99 1.61 -0.29
C LYS A 98 -14.26 1.19 0.99
N MET A 99 -13.47 2.07 1.56
CA MET A 99 -12.77 1.77 2.82
C MET A 99 -13.74 1.62 3.98
N ARG A 100 -14.79 2.45 4.03
CA ARG A 100 -15.86 2.35 5.00
C ARG A 100 -16.62 1.03 4.89
N GLU A 101 -17.06 0.67 3.67
CA GLU A 101 -17.70 -0.61 3.37
C GLU A 101 -16.88 -1.80 3.90
N MET A 102 -15.58 -1.80 3.62
CA MET A 102 -14.69 -2.86 4.07
C MET A 102 -14.51 -2.88 5.59
N ALA A 103 -14.40 -1.71 6.24
CA ALA A 103 -14.32 -1.63 7.69
C ALA A 103 -15.57 -2.18 8.38
N GLU A 104 -16.75 -1.93 7.81
CA GLU A 104 -18.04 -2.45 8.28
C GLU A 104 -18.15 -3.96 8.05
N GLN A 105 -17.88 -4.42 6.83
CA GLN A 105 -18.00 -5.83 6.46
C GLN A 105 -17.09 -6.75 7.27
N PHE A 106 -15.92 -6.27 7.67
CA PHE A 106 -14.91 -7.03 8.41
C PHE A 106 -14.77 -6.61 9.88
N ALA A 107 -15.77 -5.96 10.45
CA ALA A 107 -15.72 -5.42 11.81
C ALA A 107 -15.33 -6.46 12.86
N ASP A 108 -15.88 -7.68 12.79
CA ASP A 108 -15.58 -8.78 13.72
C ASP A 108 -14.12 -9.27 13.58
N GLU A 109 -13.62 -9.37 12.35
CA GLU A 109 -12.23 -9.78 12.08
C GLU A 109 -11.25 -8.70 12.55
N ILE A 110 -11.55 -7.44 12.26
CA ILE A 110 -10.79 -6.27 12.74
C ILE A 110 -10.78 -6.22 14.28
N SER A 111 -11.90 -6.50 14.93
CA SER A 111 -11.98 -6.54 16.39
C SER A 111 -11.05 -7.62 16.97
N ARG A 112 -11.05 -8.82 16.38
CA ARG A 112 -10.14 -9.90 16.78
C ARG A 112 -8.67 -9.52 16.60
N LEU A 113 -8.32 -8.86 15.49
CA LEU A 113 -6.96 -8.37 15.25
C LEU A 113 -6.51 -7.29 16.25
N ARG A 114 -7.43 -6.45 16.72
CA ARG A 114 -7.13 -5.35 17.68
C ARG A 114 -6.98 -5.82 19.11
N PHE A 115 -7.74 -6.83 19.52
CA PHE A 115 -7.83 -7.29 20.90
C PHE A 115 -7.18 -8.67 21.14
N GLY A 116 -6.84 -9.41 20.08
CA GLY A 116 -6.10 -10.65 20.17
C GLY A 116 -4.59 -10.45 20.35
N GLU A 117 -3.88 -11.48 20.79
CA GLU A 117 -2.41 -11.48 20.89
C GLU A 117 -1.71 -11.32 19.52
N GLU A 118 -2.46 -11.40 18.45
CA GLU A 118 -1.95 -11.24 17.09
C GLU A 118 -1.87 -9.76 16.69
N ARG A 119 -0.83 -9.07 17.12
CA ARG A 119 -0.41 -7.74 16.61
C ARG A 119 -0.03 -7.74 15.11
N ARG A 120 -0.56 -8.63 14.29
CA ARG A 120 0.12 -9.05 13.05
C ARG A 120 -0.43 -8.50 11.75
N ALA A 121 -1.50 -7.76 11.74
CA ALA A 121 -1.89 -7.08 10.52
C ALA A 121 -1.76 -5.57 10.72
N ALA A 122 -0.71 -5.01 10.15
CA ALA A 122 -0.71 -3.59 9.87
C ALA A 122 -1.98 -3.28 9.05
N GLU A 123 -2.61 -2.17 9.32
CA GLU A 123 -3.89 -1.77 8.73
C GLU A 123 -3.85 -1.81 7.20
N ASP A 124 -2.77 -1.35 6.61
CA ASP A 124 -2.53 -1.30 5.18
C ASP A 124 -2.43 -2.71 4.56
N VAL A 125 -1.81 -3.63 5.26
CA VAL A 125 -1.74 -5.05 4.87
C VAL A 125 -3.13 -5.68 4.91
N PHE A 126 -3.89 -5.44 5.98
CA PHE A 126 -5.25 -5.96 6.12
C PHE A 126 -6.14 -5.49 4.97
N PHE A 127 -6.24 -4.18 4.75
CA PHE A 127 -7.08 -3.65 3.68
C PHE A 127 -6.58 -4.05 2.30
N SER A 128 -5.27 -4.00 2.06
CA SER A 128 -4.74 -4.26 0.74
C SER A 128 -4.77 -5.74 0.35
N LEU A 129 -4.44 -6.64 1.26
CA LEU A 129 -4.18 -8.05 0.93
C LEU A 129 -5.20 -9.03 1.50
N VAL A 130 -5.76 -8.75 2.66
CA VAL A 130 -6.73 -9.65 3.30
C VAL A 130 -8.13 -9.29 2.84
N ALA A 131 -8.69 -8.22 3.37
CA ALA A 131 -10.05 -7.79 3.06
C ALA A 131 -10.21 -7.37 1.59
N GLY A 132 -9.26 -6.63 1.04
CA GLY A 132 -9.33 -6.09 -0.31
C GLY A 132 -9.41 -7.15 -1.42
N ARG A 133 -8.81 -8.32 -1.23
CA ARG A 133 -8.96 -9.44 -2.17
C ARG A 133 -10.36 -10.03 -2.14
N ARG A 134 -10.94 -10.11 -0.96
CA ARG A 134 -12.27 -10.69 -0.75
C ARG A 134 -13.38 -9.76 -1.24
N CYS A 135 -13.13 -8.43 -1.23
CA CYS A 135 -14.06 -7.40 -1.69
C CYS A 135 -13.80 -6.87 -3.11
N GLY A 136 -12.82 -7.44 -3.84
CA GLY A 136 -12.50 -6.96 -5.18
C GLY A 136 -11.95 -5.53 -5.20
N LEU A 137 -11.14 -5.14 -4.21
CA LEU A 137 -10.55 -3.80 -4.09
C LEU A 137 -9.75 -3.44 -5.35
N LYS A 138 -10.18 -2.37 -6.04
CA LYS A 138 -9.56 -1.88 -7.27
C LYS A 138 -8.26 -1.14 -6.97
N LYS A 139 -7.15 -1.73 -7.38
CA LYS A 139 -5.79 -1.20 -7.19
C LYS A 139 -4.99 -1.26 -8.49
N PRO A 140 -3.99 -0.36 -8.68
CA PRO A 140 -3.08 -0.46 -9.82
C PRO A 140 -2.15 -1.69 -9.71
N GLY A 141 -1.53 -2.04 -10.83
CA GLY A 141 -0.37 -2.91 -10.83
C GLY A 141 0.84 -2.26 -10.12
N TRP A 142 1.77 -3.05 -9.61
CA TRP A 142 2.91 -2.53 -8.84
C TRP A 142 3.80 -1.56 -9.62
N ARG A 143 3.97 -1.75 -10.95
CA ARG A 143 4.75 -0.83 -11.79
C ARG A 143 4.09 0.55 -11.89
N GLU A 144 2.78 0.60 -12.03
CA GLU A 144 2.03 1.85 -12.03
C GLU A 144 2.05 2.51 -10.64
N ALA A 145 1.91 1.71 -9.58
CA ALA A 145 1.99 2.19 -8.22
C ALA A 145 3.37 2.78 -7.86
N LEU A 146 4.45 2.35 -8.54
CA LEU A 146 5.76 3.00 -8.41
C LEU A 146 5.76 4.45 -8.95
N ALA A 147 4.88 4.81 -9.85
CA ALA A 147 4.74 6.20 -10.27
C ALA A 147 4.00 7.05 -9.21
N PHE A 148 3.19 6.41 -8.36
CA PHE A 148 2.52 7.08 -7.25
C PHE A 148 3.45 7.26 -6.04
N ALA A 149 3.98 6.18 -5.46
CA ALA A 149 4.79 6.32 -4.24
C ALA A 149 5.88 5.26 -4.10
N TRP A 150 6.97 5.66 -3.40
CA TRP A 150 8.03 4.75 -2.95
C TRP A 150 8.16 4.79 -1.43
N GLU A 151 8.30 3.62 -0.81
CA GLU A 151 8.63 3.46 0.60
C GLU A 151 10.04 2.87 0.77
N SER A 152 10.37 1.87 -0.04
CA SER A 152 11.60 1.10 0.11
C SER A 152 12.36 1.00 -1.21
N LYS A 153 13.69 0.76 -1.12
CA LYS A 153 14.56 0.55 -2.28
C LYS A 153 14.48 1.67 -3.34
N PRO A 154 14.63 2.95 -2.98
CA PRO A 154 14.46 4.06 -3.91
C PRO A 154 15.39 3.98 -5.12
N ASP A 155 16.63 3.46 -4.98
CA ASP A 155 17.55 3.24 -6.11
C ASP A 155 16.96 2.27 -7.15
N TYR A 156 16.38 1.15 -6.68
CA TYR A 156 15.70 0.19 -7.56
C TYR A 156 14.48 0.81 -8.22
N CYS A 157 13.67 1.54 -7.47
CA CYS A 157 12.49 2.22 -7.99
C CYS A 157 12.88 3.26 -9.05
N MET A 158 13.92 4.06 -8.80
CA MET A 158 14.45 5.03 -9.76
C MET A 158 14.93 4.33 -11.04
N HIS A 159 15.70 3.25 -10.92
CA HIS A 159 16.16 2.49 -12.08
C HIS A 159 14.99 1.90 -12.88
N THR A 160 13.89 1.49 -12.20
CA THR A 160 12.73 0.86 -12.84
C THR A 160 11.85 1.87 -13.60
N ILE A 161 11.65 3.08 -13.04
CA ILE A 161 10.70 4.09 -13.55
C ILE A 161 11.42 5.22 -14.29
N GLY A 162 12.69 5.50 -13.97
CA GLY A 162 13.49 6.55 -14.60
C GLY A 162 13.17 7.98 -14.14
N LYS A 163 12.24 8.17 -13.22
CA LYS A 163 11.83 9.49 -12.69
C LYS A 163 11.30 9.35 -11.25
N LEU A 164 11.28 10.47 -10.52
CA LEU A 164 10.65 10.49 -9.18
C LEU A 164 9.15 10.18 -9.26
N PRO A 165 8.58 9.54 -8.22
CA PRO A 165 7.15 9.30 -8.08
C PRO A 165 6.37 10.60 -7.79
N PHE A 166 5.05 10.52 -7.68
CA PHE A 166 4.22 11.59 -7.10
C PHE A 166 4.67 11.90 -5.67
N GLY A 167 4.96 10.88 -4.85
CA GLY A 167 5.48 11.09 -3.51
C GLY A 167 6.27 9.89 -2.97
N CYS A 168 6.72 10.00 -1.73
CA CYS A 168 7.40 8.92 -1.02
C CYS A 168 6.98 8.87 0.46
N HIS A 169 7.27 7.74 1.09
CA HIS A 169 7.10 7.52 2.52
C HIS A 169 8.39 6.96 3.11
N ALA A 170 8.58 7.12 4.43
CA ALA A 170 9.77 6.64 5.14
C ALA A 170 11.11 7.22 4.60
N TRP A 171 11.06 8.41 4.02
CA TRP A 171 12.24 9.06 3.44
C TRP A 171 13.31 9.39 4.48
N SER A 172 12.92 9.64 5.73
CA SER A 172 13.81 10.01 6.83
C SER A 172 14.61 8.83 7.42
N LEU A 173 14.26 7.58 7.05
CA LEU A 173 14.96 6.40 7.56
C LEU A 173 16.46 6.44 7.18
N PRO A 174 17.38 6.14 8.13
CA PRO A 174 18.83 6.23 7.92
C PRO A 174 19.29 5.52 6.64
N ARG A 175 18.73 4.33 6.34
CA ARG A 175 19.07 3.51 5.17
C ARG A 175 18.67 4.13 3.82
N TYR A 176 17.78 5.13 3.79
CA TYR A 176 17.30 5.79 2.58
C TYR A 176 17.62 7.28 2.54
N LYS A 177 18.08 7.84 3.66
CA LYS A 177 18.34 9.27 3.81
C LYS A 177 19.37 9.79 2.81
N SER A 178 20.42 9.01 2.48
CA SER A 178 21.44 9.41 1.50
C SER A 178 20.86 9.59 0.10
N PHE A 179 19.94 8.73 -0.31
CA PHE A 179 19.22 8.86 -1.57
C PHE A 179 18.33 10.10 -1.57
N TRP A 180 17.48 10.26 -0.52
CA TRP A 180 16.48 11.30 -0.50
C TRP A 180 17.01 12.72 -0.29
N LYS A 181 18.20 12.89 0.34
CA LYS A 181 18.85 14.20 0.51
C LYS A 181 19.08 14.97 -0.80
N GLN A 182 19.09 14.31 -1.94
CA GLN A 182 19.24 14.93 -3.26
C GLN A 182 17.96 15.66 -3.69
N TYR A 183 16.83 15.26 -3.16
CA TYR A 183 15.49 15.68 -3.62
C TYR A 183 14.67 16.39 -2.54
N ILE A 184 14.92 16.07 -1.27
CA ILE A 184 14.21 16.63 -0.11
C ILE A 184 15.20 17.47 0.70
N LYS A 185 14.92 18.79 0.78
CA LYS A 185 15.73 19.77 1.51
C LYS A 185 15.14 20.06 2.88
#